data_b2f931fad2e52b68a8e0a8d5c6c69713
#
_entry.id   b2f931fad2e52b68a8e0a8d5c6c69713
#
_cell.length_a   1.000
_cell.length_b   1.000
_cell.length_c   1.000
_cell.angle_alpha   90.00
_cell.angle_beta   90.00
_cell.angle_gamma   90.00
#
_symmetry.space_group_name_H-M   'P 1'
#
loop_
_entity.id
_entity.type
_entity.pdbx_description
1 polymer ?
#
loop_
_entity_poly.entity_id
_entity_poly.type
_entity_poly.pdbx_seq_one_letter_code
_entity_poly.pdbx_strand_id
1 'polypeptide(L)'
;MTEHDRRHAELLAAFGAAFNRHDVDALMSMMTQDCVFFTLAGDGVHGNELRGQAAVRAAFEATMRAFPDAQWVQGPIFVTGDRGVSQWTFTGTKADGSARIEAEGCDLFTFRDGRIAVKNAFRKDRPPLPANRG
;
A
#
# COMPACT_ATOMS: atom_id res chain seq x y z
N MET A 1 -3.84 21.64 11.92
CA MET A 1 -4.39 20.69 10.91
C MET A 1 -5.81 21.10 10.55
N THR A 2 -6.08 21.27 9.27
CA THR A 2 -7.42 21.63 8.80
C THR A 2 -8.35 20.41 8.89
N GLU A 3 -9.66 20.66 8.81
CA GLU A 3 -10.66 19.57 8.74
C GLU A 3 -10.41 18.68 7.52
N HIS A 4 -10.04 19.29 6.39
CA HIS A 4 -9.71 18.60 5.17
C HIS A 4 -8.50 17.65 5.38
N ASP A 5 -7.45 18.13 6.03
CA ASP A 5 -6.28 17.30 6.35
C ASP A 5 -6.65 16.17 7.30
N ARG A 6 -7.50 16.44 8.28
CA ARG A 6 -7.95 15.41 9.23
C ARG A 6 -8.67 14.28 8.51
N ARG A 7 -9.57 14.63 7.58
CA ARG A 7 -10.29 13.61 6.78
C ARG A 7 -9.34 12.76 5.94
N HIS A 8 -8.32 13.39 5.35
CA HIS A 8 -7.30 12.65 4.58
C HIS A 8 -6.47 11.74 5.48
N ALA A 9 -6.09 12.20 6.67
CA ALA A 9 -5.37 11.35 7.62
C ALA A 9 -6.22 10.15 8.06
N GLU A 10 -7.50 10.35 8.32
CA GLU A 10 -8.43 9.28 8.67
C GLU A 10 -8.60 8.30 7.51
N LEU A 11 -8.66 8.80 6.28
CA LEU A 11 -8.74 7.97 5.08
C LEU A 11 -7.52 7.06 4.96
N LEU A 12 -6.31 7.61 5.17
CA LEU A 12 -5.08 6.81 5.11
C LEU A 12 -5.03 5.76 6.22
N ALA A 13 -5.47 6.11 7.42
CA ALA A 13 -5.54 5.14 8.52
C ALA A 13 -6.51 4.00 8.20
N ALA A 14 -7.68 4.32 7.64
CA ALA A 14 -8.67 3.33 7.24
C ALA A 14 -8.16 2.46 6.09
N PHE A 15 -7.45 3.06 5.14
CA PHE A 15 -6.86 2.35 4.00
C PHE A 15 -5.82 1.33 4.49
N GLY A 16 -4.94 1.75 5.42
CA GLY A 16 -3.95 0.85 6.02
C GLY A 16 -4.60 -0.30 6.79
N ALA A 17 -5.66 -0.02 7.54
CA ALA A 17 -6.40 -1.05 8.26
C ALA A 17 -7.04 -2.06 7.31
N ALA A 18 -7.58 -1.58 6.17
CA ALA A 18 -8.16 -2.47 5.15
C ALA A 18 -7.08 -3.36 4.51
N PHE A 19 -5.88 -2.83 4.25
CA PHE A 19 -4.75 -3.64 3.78
C PHE A 19 -4.45 -4.77 4.76
N ASN A 20 -4.39 -4.46 6.05
CA ASN A 20 -4.06 -5.46 7.07
C ASN A 20 -5.15 -6.52 7.23
N ARG A 21 -6.41 -6.19 6.90
CA ARG A 21 -7.50 -7.18 6.87
C ARG A 21 -7.55 -7.93 5.53
N HIS A 22 -6.76 -7.54 4.55
CA HIS A 22 -6.85 -8.05 3.17
C HIS A 22 -8.24 -7.81 2.56
N ASP A 23 -8.84 -6.69 2.89
CA ASP A 23 -10.19 -6.32 2.43
C ASP A 23 -10.09 -5.48 1.16
N VAL A 24 -9.98 -6.13 0.02
CA VAL A 24 -9.76 -5.45 -1.27
C VAL A 24 -10.97 -4.61 -1.65
N ASP A 25 -12.19 -5.05 -1.36
CA ASP A 25 -13.38 -4.26 -1.65
C ASP A 25 -13.35 -2.92 -0.91
N ALA A 26 -12.96 -2.93 0.37
CA ALA A 26 -12.82 -1.69 1.14
C ALA A 26 -11.74 -0.80 0.56
N LEU A 27 -10.58 -1.37 0.18
CA LEU A 27 -9.49 -0.61 -0.44
C LEU A 27 -9.98 0.12 -1.70
N MET A 28 -10.64 -0.61 -2.60
CA MET A 28 -11.08 -0.04 -3.86
C MET A 28 -12.17 1.01 -3.68
N SER A 29 -13.00 0.89 -2.65
CA SER A 29 -14.01 1.90 -2.34
C SER A 29 -13.42 3.24 -1.91
N MET A 30 -12.17 3.23 -1.42
CA MET A 30 -11.46 4.44 -0.99
C MET A 30 -10.66 5.09 -2.10
N MET A 31 -10.62 4.48 -3.28
CA MET A 31 -9.86 5.00 -4.42
C MET A 31 -10.79 5.52 -5.51
N THR A 32 -10.29 6.46 -6.30
CA THR A 32 -11.06 7.00 -7.44
C THR A 32 -11.21 5.96 -8.54
N GLN A 33 -12.17 6.16 -9.46
CA GLN A 33 -12.39 5.23 -10.58
C GLN A 33 -11.17 5.15 -11.50
N ASP A 34 -10.49 6.27 -11.69
CA ASP A 34 -9.31 6.37 -12.53
C ASP A 34 -8.00 6.32 -11.72
N CYS A 35 -8.03 5.66 -10.58
CA CYS A 35 -6.87 5.60 -9.67
C CYS A 35 -5.64 5.03 -10.37
N VAL A 36 -4.48 5.43 -9.85
CA VAL A 36 -3.17 4.97 -10.35
C VAL A 36 -2.36 4.40 -9.20
N PHE A 37 -1.75 3.27 -9.45
CA PHE A 37 -0.81 2.64 -8.51
C PHE A 37 0.54 2.49 -9.20
N PHE A 38 1.57 3.12 -8.61
CA PHE A 38 2.96 2.90 -9.01
C PHE A 38 3.55 1.84 -8.08
N THR A 39 3.98 0.72 -8.65
CA THR A 39 4.43 -0.45 -7.87
C THR A 39 5.85 -0.27 -7.32
N LEU A 40 6.22 -1.15 -6.37
CA LEU A 40 7.54 -1.11 -5.75
C LEU A 40 8.66 -1.38 -6.75
N ALA A 41 8.42 -2.27 -7.71
CA ALA A 41 9.42 -2.70 -8.69
C ALA A 41 8.77 -2.80 -10.05
N GLY A 42 9.57 -2.61 -11.09
CA GLY A 42 9.11 -2.68 -12.48
C GLY A 42 10.17 -2.10 -13.40
N ASP A 43 9.86 -2.08 -14.69
CA ASP A 43 10.81 -1.65 -15.72
C ASP A 43 10.97 -0.13 -15.80
N GLY A 44 9.98 0.62 -15.33
CA GLY A 44 10.00 2.08 -15.38
C GLY A 44 10.76 2.69 -14.21
N VAL A 45 11.12 3.94 -14.35
CA VAL A 45 11.79 4.70 -13.29
C VAL A 45 10.90 4.83 -12.05
N HIS A 46 9.59 4.69 -12.21
CA HIS A 46 8.61 4.75 -11.14
C HIS A 46 7.95 3.39 -10.86
N GLY A 47 8.62 2.28 -11.22
CA GLY A 47 8.02 0.95 -11.15
C GLY A 47 7.10 0.71 -12.32
N ASN A 48 6.03 -0.07 -12.12
CA ASN A 48 4.98 -0.24 -13.11
C ASN A 48 3.84 0.72 -12.80
N GLU A 49 3.26 1.31 -13.83
CA GLU A 49 2.12 2.20 -13.69
C GLU A 49 0.84 1.43 -14.02
N LEU A 50 0.00 1.24 -13.02
CA LEU A 50 -1.28 0.54 -13.15
C LEU A 50 -2.41 1.55 -13.04
N ARG A 51 -3.33 1.55 -13.99
CA ARG A 51 -4.39 2.54 -14.08
C ARG A 51 -5.77 1.91 -14.01
N GLY A 52 -6.63 2.50 -13.18
CA GLY A 52 -8.03 2.14 -13.05
C GLY A 52 -8.29 1.04 -12.04
N GLN A 53 -9.55 0.92 -11.64
CA GLN A 53 -9.99 0.02 -10.57
C GLN A 53 -9.59 -1.43 -10.80
N ALA A 54 -9.81 -1.96 -12.01
CA ALA A 54 -9.57 -3.37 -12.28
C ALA A 54 -8.09 -3.74 -12.16
N ALA A 55 -7.20 -2.93 -12.75
CA ALA A 55 -5.76 -3.20 -12.72
C ALA A 55 -5.19 -3.07 -11.31
N VAL A 56 -5.62 -2.05 -10.58
CA VAL A 56 -5.13 -1.81 -9.21
C VAL A 56 -5.63 -2.90 -8.26
N ARG A 57 -6.90 -3.29 -8.38
CA ARG A 57 -7.46 -4.41 -7.60
C ARG A 57 -6.66 -5.69 -7.84
N ALA A 58 -6.39 -6.01 -9.09
CA ALA A 58 -5.65 -7.23 -9.43
C ALA A 58 -4.27 -7.25 -8.79
N ALA A 59 -3.59 -6.10 -8.73
CA ALA A 59 -2.27 -5.99 -8.10
C ALA A 59 -2.35 -6.21 -6.59
N PHE A 60 -3.35 -5.63 -5.91
CA PHE A 60 -3.53 -5.83 -4.46
C PHE A 60 -3.84 -7.29 -4.15
N GLU A 61 -4.74 -7.90 -4.93
CA GLU A 61 -5.07 -9.31 -4.77
C GLU A 61 -3.86 -10.21 -4.97
N ALA A 62 -3.03 -9.91 -5.98
CA ALA A 62 -1.81 -10.67 -6.24
C ALA A 62 -0.83 -10.62 -5.07
N THR A 63 -0.66 -9.44 -4.45
CA THR A 63 0.20 -9.30 -3.28
C THR A 63 -0.30 -10.15 -2.11
N MET A 64 -1.60 -10.16 -1.87
CA MET A 64 -2.21 -10.91 -0.77
C MET A 64 -2.16 -12.42 -1.00
N ARG A 65 -2.19 -12.86 -2.27
CA ARG A 65 -1.97 -14.27 -2.61
C ARG A 65 -0.51 -14.67 -2.44
N ALA A 66 0.41 -13.78 -2.83
CA ALA A 66 1.85 -14.04 -2.72
C ALA A 66 2.31 -14.09 -1.26
N PHE A 67 1.67 -13.32 -0.40
CA PHE A 67 1.99 -13.24 1.03
C PHE A 67 0.69 -13.32 1.84
N PRO A 68 0.18 -14.55 2.08
CA PRO A 68 -1.11 -14.70 2.78
C PRO A 68 -1.14 -14.10 4.18
N ASP A 69 0.01 -13.96 4.83
CA ASP A 69 0.16 -13.37 6.17
C ASP A 69 0.63 -11.92 6.13
N ALA A 70 0.56 -11.26 4.97
CA ALA A 70 1.07 -9.90 4.81
C ALA A 70 0.44 -8.92 5.80
N GLN A 71 1.29 -8.13 6.45
CA GLN A 71 0.90 -7.03 7.31
C GLN A 71 1.76 -5.81 7.00
N TRP A 72 1.15 -4.65 7.07
CA TRP A 72 1.81 -3.35 6.95
C TRP A 72 1.64 -2.67 8.30
N VAL A 73 2.64 -2.83 9.18
CA VAL A 73 2.60 -2.28 10.54
C VAL A 73 2.66 -0.76 10.43
N GLN A 74 1.59 -0.10 10.85
CA GLN A 74 1.41 1.34 10.64
C GLN A 74 2.42 2.16 11.42
N GLY A 75 3.14 3.02 10.71
CA GLY A 75 3.97 4.09 11.26
C GLY A 75 3.30 5.45 11.10
N PRO A 76 4.09 6.53 11.09
CA PRO A 76 3.53 7.88 10.98
C PRO A 76 2.78 8.14 9.68
N ILE A 77 1.74 8.97 9.77
CA ILE A 77 0.96 9.46 8.64
C ILE A 77 1.08 10.98 8.63
N PHE A 78 1.41 11.54 7.46
CA PHE A 78 1.51 12.98 7.25
C PHE A 78 0.62 13.38 6.07
N VAL A 79 -0.14 14.45 6.24
CA VAL A 79 -1.00 14.97 5.16
C VAL A 79 -0.88 16.48 5.09
N THR A 80 -0.98 17.00 3.87
CA THR A 80 -1.08 18.43 3.62
C THR A 80 -1.82 18.63 2.29
N GLY A 81 -3.00 19.28 2.36
CA GLY A 81 -3.82 19.51 1.17
C GLY A 81 -4.21 18.20 0.50
N ASP A 82 -3.86 18.06 -0.78
CA ASP A 82 -4.17 16.87 -1.58
C ASP A 82 -3.05 15.84 -1.60
N ARG A 83 -2.08 15.92 -0.68
CA ARG A 83 -0.95 15.00 -0.62
C ARG A 83 -0.82 14.35 0.74
N GLY A 84 -0.40 13.10 0.75
CA GLY A 84 -0.17 12.39 2.00
C GLY A 84 0.95 11.38 1.91
N VAL A 85 1.48 11.01 3.07
CA VAL A 85 2.51 9.97 3.22
C VAL A 85 2.07 9.05 4.35
N SER A 86 2.16 7.75 4.12
CA SER A 86 1.98 6.74 5.17
C SER A 86 3.22 5.88 5.24
N GLN A 87 3.89 5.87 6.39
CA GLN A 87 5.03 4.98 6.63
C GLN A 87 4.53 3.68 7.25
N TRP A 88 5.20 2.58 6.93
CA TRP A 88 4.83 1.26 7.44
C TRP A 88 6.04 0.34 7.39
N THR A 89 5.95 -0.77 8.13
CA THR A 89 6.88 -1.88 8.00
C THR A 89 6.11 -3.06 7.44
N PHE A 90 6.51 -3.54 6.26
CA PHE A 90 5.90 -4.70 5.65
C PHE A 90 6.50 -5.96 6.26
N THR A 91 5.64 -6.91 6.64
CA THR A 91 6.05 -8.24 7.04
C THR A 91 5.20 -9.25 6.28
N GLY A 92 5.85 -10.28 5.73
CA GLY A 92 5.11 -11.31 5.02
C GLY A 92 5.98 -12.51 4.69
N THR A 93 5.37 -13.69 4.71
CA THR A 93 6.01 -14.93 4.30
C THR A 93 5.46 -15.32 2.94
N LYS A 94 6.34 -15.66 2.00
CA LYS A 94 5.91 -16.11 0.67
C LYS A 94 5.01 -17.33 0.81
N ALA A 95 4.00 -17.41 -0.06
CA ALA A 95 3.00 -18.49 -0.02
C ALA A 95 3.63 -19.89 -0.09
N ASP A 96 4.77 -20.03 -0.80
CA ASP A 96 5.49 -21.30 -0.91
C ASP A 96 6.38 -21.61 0.31
N GLY A 97 6.42 -20.71 1.31
CA GLY A 97 7.21 -20.88 2.52
C GLY A 97 8.71 -20.67 2.34
N SER A 98 9.17 -20.21 1.16
CA SER A 98 10.60 -20.15 0.84
C SER A 98 11.35 -19.01 1.55
N ALA A 99 10.66 -17.90 1.85
CA ALA A 99 11.32 -16.71 2.40
C ALA A 99 10.32 -15.81 3.10
N ARG A 100 10.85 -14.99 4.00
CA ARG A 100 10.10 -13.96 4.71
C ARG A 100 10.68 -12.59 4.39
N ILE A 101 9.83 -11.60 4.21
CA ILE A 101 10.22 -10.22 3.99
C ILE A 101 9.81 -9.40 5.21
N GLU A 102 10.76 -8.60 5.71
CA GLU A 102 10.50 -7.60 6.74
C GLU A 102 11.26 -6.36 6.32
N ALA A 103 10.56 -5.32 5.89
CA ALA A 103 11.20 -4.12 5.37
C ALA A 103 10.33 -2.90 5.53
N GLU A 104 10.97 -1.78 5.88
CA GLU A 104 10.31 -0.50 6.04
C GLU A 104 10.03 0.13 4.68
N GLY A 105 8.90 0.80 4.58
CA GLY A 105 8.55 1.51 3.37
C GLY A 105 7.57 2.63 3.62
N CYS A 106 7.10 3.22 2.55
CA CYS A 106 6.08 4.25 2.61
C CYS A 106 5.31 4.32 1.30
N ASP A 107 4.13 4.91 1.38
CA ASP A 107 3.34 5.27 0.21
C ASP A 107 3.21 6.78 0.15
N LEU A 108 3.37 7.33 -1.04
CA LEU A 108 3.04 8.72 -1.34
C LEU A 108 1.66 8.73 -2.01
N PHE A 109 0.76 9.56 -1.49
CA PHE A 109 -0.62 9.60 -1.96
C PHE A 109 -0.98 10.95 -2.56
N THR A 110 -1.84 10.93 -3.57
CA THR A 110 -2.56 12.10 -4.05
C THR A 110 -4.04 11.84 -3.83
N PHE A 111 -4.75 12.84 -3.29
CA PHE A 111 -6.19 12.75 -3.01
C PHE A 111 -6.98 13.57 -4.03
N ARG A 112 -8.20 13.11 -4.31
CA ARG A 112 -9.16 13.85 -5.13
C ARG A 112 -10.57 13.43 -4.71
N ASP A 113 -11.42 14.42 -4.47
CA ASP A 113 -12.82 14.20 -4.11
C ASP A 113 -13.00 13.28 -2.88
N GLY A 114 -12.11 13.43 -1.90
CA GLY A 114 -12.17 12.65 -0.66
C GLY A 114 -11.72 11.21 -0.81
N ARG A 115 -11.06 10.87 -1.91
CA ARG A 115 -10.56 9.52 -2.19
C ARG A 115 -9.11 9.56 -2.62
N ILE A 116 -8.48 8.39 -2.64
CA ILE A 116 -7.10 8.23 -3.11
C ILE A 116 -7.10 8.13 -4.63
N ALA A 117 -6.45 9.09 -5.30
CA ALA A 117 -6.30 9.08 -6.75
C ALA A 117 -4.99 8.41 -7.17
N VAL A 118 -3.92 8.56 -6.38
CA VAL A 118 -2.62 7.97 -6.68
C VAL A 118 -2.03 7.34 -5.42
N LYS A 119 -1.54 6.12 -5.56
CA LYS A 119 -0.75 5.43 -4.54
C LYS A 119 0.61 5.12 -5.17
N ASN A 120 1.67 5.68 -4.61
CA ASN A 120 3.03 5.48 -5.11
C ASN A 120 3.86 4.83 -4.00
N ALA A 121 4.22 3.56 -4.18
CA ALA A 121 4.82 2.74 -3.13
C ALA A 121 6.34 2.71 -3.22
N PHE A 122 6.98 2.77 -2.07
CA PHE A 122 8.43 2.64 -1.91
C PHE A 122 8.71 1.69 -0.75
N ARG A 123 9.73 0.89 -0.88
CA ARG A 123 10.15 0.00 0.20
C ARG A 123 11.66 -0.19 0.13
N LYS A 124 12.29 -0.26 1.30
CA LYS A 124 13.72 -0.55 1.37
C LYS A 124 13.99 -1.93 0.77
N ASP A 125 15.08 -2.03 0.04
CA ASP A 125 15.52 -3.28 -0.59
C ASP A 125 16.52 -3.95 0.36
N ARG A 126 16.16 -5.13 0.86
CA ARG A 126 17.03 -5.92 1.72
C ARG A 126 16.86 -7.40 1.39
N PRO A 127 17.89 -8.22 1.64
CA PRO A 127 17.78 -9.66 1.38
C PRO A 127 16.64 -10.29 2.17
N PRO A 128 15.91 -11.24 1.57
CA PRO A 128 14.87 -11.98 2.28
C PRO A 128 15.44 -12.74 3.47
N LEU A 129 14.61 -12.94 4.47
CA LEU A 129 14.95 -13.73 5.65
C LEU A 129 14.51 -15.17 5.44
N PRO A 130 15.15 -16.14 6.13
CA PRO A 130 14.64 -17.51 6.13
C PRO A 130 13.23 -17.54 6.71
N ALA A 131 12.33 -18.29 6.07
CA ALA A 131 10.95 -18.39 6.53
C ALA A 131 10.83 -19.19 7.84
N ASN A 132 11.68 -20.21 7.99
CA ASN A 132 11.73 -21.04 9.18
C ASN A 132 12.87 -20.58 10.08
N ARG A 133 12.52 -19.82 11.09
CA ARG A 133 13.43 -19.43 12.14
C ARG A 133 13.14 -20.32 13.33
N GLY A 134 13.58 -21.49 13.22
CA GLY A 134 13.34 -22.52 14.23
C GLY A 134 13.77 -22.11 15.61
#